data_38e79d31c02c253727cdb7b42774b016
#
_entry.id   38e79d31c02c253727cdb7b42774b016
#
_cell.length_a   1.000
_cell.length_b   1.000
_cell.length_c   1.000
_cell.angle_alpha   90.00
_cell.angle_beta   90.00
_cell.angle_gamma   90.00
#
_symmetry.space_group_name_H-M   'P 1'
#
loop_
_entity.id
_entity.type
_entity.pdbx_description
1 polymer ?
#
loop_
_entity_poly.entity_id
_entity_poly.type
_entity_poly.pdbx_seq_one_letter_code
_entity_poly.pdbx_strand_id
1 'polypeptide(L)'
;SGEFKIESFIQTDAAVNPGNSGGALVDKAGNLVGINTAIISQTGSYTGYSFAVPSNIVKKIVYDLMDFGSVKRAVLGITMQPIDDKIADELKLSSRNGVYIVEVSKSGAADKAGVRKGDVLIAIDSIKITTPSSVQEAVSRFSPEDKAVLTVIRDGKEKQLDVVFKGTSQENGTVNDDGLVAFYGSSIKAADEETLNKFGLKHGVVIVDLGPGKLMEAGATKGFIIQYVN
;
A
#
# COMPACT_ATOMS: atom_id res chain seq x y z
N SER A 1 3.31 -11.08 -8.22
CA SER A 1 3.94 -9.77 -7.98
C SER A 1 2.85 -8.71 -8.03
N GLY A 2 2.18 -8.47 -6.89
CA GLY A 2 1.14 -7.46 -6.77
C GLY A 2 1.76 -6.12 -6.42
N GLU A 3 1.95 -5.24 -7.41
CA GLU A 3 2.01 -3.82 -7.12
C GLU A 3 0.72 -3.45 -6.39
N PHE A 4 0.84 -2.89 -5.18
CA PHE A 4 -0.28 -2.28 -4.46
C PHE A 4 -0.68 -1.00 -5.20
N LYS A 5 -1.45 -1.16 -6.29
CA LYS A 5 -2.08 -0.03 -6.96
C LYS A 5 -3.31 0.36 -6.14
N ILE A 6 -3.32 1.58 -5.63
CA ILE A 6 -4.53 2.17 -5.07
C ILE A 6 -5.42 2.50 -6.28
N GLU A 7 -6.39 1.65 -6.56
CA GLU A 7 -7.34 1.82 -7.68
C GLU A 7 -8.65 2.41 -7.17
N SER A 8 -8.57 3.43 -6.32
CA SER A 8 -9.75 4.18 -5.87
C SER A 8 -9.83 5.47 -6.67
N PHE A 9 -10.70 5.50 -7.68
CA PHE A 9 -10.92 6.66 -8.53
C PHE A 9 -12.37 7.13 -8.43
N ILE A 10 -12.56 8.44 -8.57
CA ILE A 10 -13.86 9.03 -8.87
C ILE A 10 -14.07 8.85 -10.38
N GLN A 11 -15.10 8.10 -10.77
CA GLN A 11 -15.57 8.05 -12.13
C GLN A 11 -16.53 9.22 -12.37
N THR A 12 -16.35 9.93 -13.48
CA THR A 12 -17.20 11.08 -13.86
C THR A 12 -17.46 11.06 -15.37
N ASP A 13 -18.59 11.64 -15.76
CA ASP A 13 -18.96 11.94 -17.14
C ASP A 13 -18.46 13.32 -17.60
N ALA A 14 -17.80 14.09 -16.73
CA ALA A 14 -17.14 15.33 -17.10
C ALA A 14 -16.06 15.04 -18.16
N ALA A 15 -16.09 15.76 -19.26
CA ALA A 15 -15.19 15.54 -20.39
C ALA A 15 -13.74 15.88 -20.03
N VAL A 16 -12.90 14.86 -19.89
CA VAL A 16 -11.45 14.97 -19.73
C VAL A 16 -10.78 14.56 -21.04
N ASN A 17 -9.96 15.46 -21.58
CA ASN A 17 -9.19 15.24 -22.80
C ASN A 17 -7.70 15.42 -22.51
N PRO A 18 -6.78 14.99 -23.41
CA PRO A 18 -5.37 15.28 -23.30
C PRO A 18 -5.11 16.77 -23.01
N GLY A 19 -4.34 17.06 -21.95
CA GLY A 19 -4.10 18.39 -21.42
C GLY A 19 -4.87 18.72 -20.13
N ASN A 20 -5.95 18.00 -19.81
CA ASN A 20 -6.70 18.17 -18.56
C ASN A 20 -6.13 17.34 -17.39
N SER A 21 -5.20 16.41 -17.64
CA SER A 21 -4.55 15.60 -16.59
C SER A 21 -3.77 16.51 -15.62
N GLY A 22 -3.95 16.30 -14.32
CA GLY A 22 -3.44 17.18 -13.27
C GLY A 22 -4.35 18.37 -12.95
N GLY A 23 -5.40 18.62 -13.75
CA GLY A 23 -6.41 19.63 -13.50
C GLY A 23 -7.39 19.22 -12.39
N ALA A 24 -8.02 20.23 -11.78
CA ALA A 24 -8.97 20.02 -10.70
C ALA A 24 -10.32 19.48 -11.21
N LEU A 25 -10.86 18.46 -10.53
CA LEU A 25 -12.26 18.12 -10.56
C LEU A 25 -12.94 18.79 -9.36
N VAL A 26 -13.91 19.66 -9.63
CA VAL A 26 -14.61 20.43 -8.60
C VAL A 26 -16.10 20.12 -8.60
N ASP A 27 -16.74 20.26 -7.44
CA ASP A 27 -18.21 20.20 -7.32
C ASP A 27 -18.86 21.55 -7.75
N LYS A 28 -20.21 21.59 -7.71
CA LYS A 28 -20.98 22.79 -8.06
C LYS A 28 -20.74 23.98 -7.12
N ALA A 29 -20.20 23.75 -5.92
CA ALA A 29 -19.85 24.77 -4.96
C ALA A 29 -18.40 25.25 -5.10
N GLY A 30 -17.63 24.68 -6.04
CA GLY A 30 -16.23 25.00 -6.27
C GLY A 30 -15.25 24.26 -5.36
N ASN A 31 -15.70 23.28 -4.58
CA ASN A 31 -14.81 22.48 -3.74
C ASN A 31 -14.04 21.47 -4.59
N LEU A 32 -12.74 21.31 -4.30
CA LEU A 32 -11.89 20.29 -4.94
C LEU A 32 -12.33 18.88 -4.48
N VAL A 33 -12.85 18.08 -5.39
CA VAL A 33 -13.23 16.67 -5.13
C VAL A 33 -12.21 15.68 -5.64
N GLY A 34 -11.39 16.04 -6.62
CA GLY A 34 -10.35 15.17 -7.16
C GLY A 34 -9.40 15.88 -8.12
N ILE A 35 -8.38 15.15 -8.55
CA ILE A 35 -7.43 15.55 -9.60
C ILE A 35 -7.57 14.60 -10.78
N ASN A 36 -7.81 15.15 -11.97
CA ASN A 36 -7.98 14.40 -13.21
C ASN A 36 -6.70 13.61 -13.53
N THR A 37 -6.82 12.33 -13.88
CA THR A 37 -5.65 11.49 -14.11
C THR A 37 -5.72 10.69 -15.39
N ALA A 38 -6.86 10.05 -15.71
CA ALA A 38 -6.96 9.11 -16.80
C ALA A 38 -8.34 9.13 -17.46
N ILE A 39 -8.37 8.67 -18.72
CA ILE A 39 -9.58 8.31 -19.45
C ILE A 39 -9.48 6.83 -19.86
N ILE A 40 -10.59 6.09 -19.84
CA ILE A 40 -10.67 4.81 -20.54
C ILE A 40 -11.02 5.13 -21.98
N SER A 41 -10.05 4.97 -22.87
CA SER A 41 -10.26 5.23 -24.30
C SER A 41 -9.32 4.38 -25.15
N GLN A 42 -9.84 3.77 -26.17
CA GLN A 42 -9.05 3.08 -27.20
C GLN A 42 -8.45 4.06 -28.22
N THR A 43 -8.97 5.28 -28.29
CA THR A 43 -8.57 6.30 -29.27
C THR A 43 -7.77 7.44 -28.67
N GLY A 44 -7.58 7.45 -27.34
CA GLY A 44 -6.94 8.57 -26.61
C GLY A 44 -7.84 9.80 -26.42
N SER A 45 -9.10 9.74 -26.84
CA SER A 45 -10.11 10.82 -26.67
C SER A 45 -11.21 10.40 -25.70
N TYR A 46 -11.89 11.35 -25.09
CA TYR A 46 -13.02 11.12 -24.19
C TYR A 46 -14.10 10.24 -24.85
N THR A 47 -14.48 9.16 -24.19
CA THR A 47 -15.50 8.20 -24.65
C THR A 47 -16.65 8.02 -23.65
N GLY A 48 -16.87 9.02 -22.76
CA GLY A 48 -17.96 9.01 -21.79
C GLY A 48 -17.53 8.69 -20.36
N TYR A 49 -16.29 8.29 -20.14
CA TYR A 49 -15.79 7.95 -18.79
C TYR A 49 -14.43 8.57 -18.54
N SER A 50 -14.33 9.31 -17.45
CA SER A 50 -13.10 9.92 -16.97
C SER A 50 -12.86 9.54 -15.51
N PHE A 51 -11.62 9.60 -15.07
CA PHE A 51 -11.22 9.22 -13.73
C PHE A 51 -10.39 10.31 -13.08
N ALA A 52 -10.70 10.57 -11.80
CA ALA A 52 -9.95 11.49 -10.97
C ALA A 52 -9.52 10.81 -9.67
N VAL A 53 -8.32 11.13 -9.20
CA VAL A 53 -7.86 10.70 -7.87
C VAL A 53 -8.60 11.54 -6.83
N PRO A 54 -9.27 10.93 -5.83
CA PRO A 54 -9.98 11.65 -4.77
C PRO A 54 -9.09 12.65 -4.03
N SER A 55 -9.63 13.83 -3.71
CA SER A 55 -8.87 14.93 -3.09
C SER A 55 -8.26 14.56 -1.72
N ASN A 56 -8.89 13.68 -0.94
CA ASN A 56 -8.37 13.18 0.33
C ASN A 56 -7.10 12.32 0.14
N ILE A 57 -7.04 11.50 -0.92
CA ILE A 57 -5.85 10.72 -1.28
C ILE A 57 -4.75 11.65 -1.77
N VAL A 58 -5.09 12.60 -2.66
CA VAL A 58 -4.13 13.60 -3.17
C VAL A 58 -3.53 14.38 -2.03
N LYS A 59 -4.35 14.85 -1.09
CA LYS A 59 -3.90 15.64 0.08
C LYS A 59 -2.82 14.89 0.86
N LYS A 60 -3.08 13.61 1.21
CA LYS A 60 -2.09 12.80 1.93
C LYS A 60 -0.79 12.66 1.15
N ILE A 61 -0.87 12.30 -0.14
CA ILE A 61 0.32 12.11 -0.99
C ILE A 61 1.15 13.39 -1.10
N VAL A 62 0.49 14.55 -1.26
CA VAL A 62 1.18 15.85 -1.35
C VAL A 62 1.89 16.18 -0.04
N TYR A 63 1.24 16.00 1.12
CA TYR A 63 1.91 16.22 2.40
C TYR A 63 3.07 15.26 2.62
N ASP A 64 2.92 13.96 2.31
CA ASP A 64 4.02 13.01 2.39
C ASP A 64 5.22 13.44 1.54
N LEU A 65 4.97 13.91 0.31
CA LEU A 65 6.03 14.38 -0.59
C LEU A 65 6.69 15.68 -0.09
N MET A 66 5.91 16.60 0.50
CA MET A 66 6.44 17.86 1.05
C MET A 66 7.29 17.63 2.30
N ASP A 67 6.83 16.73 3.20
CA ASP A 67 7.44 16.53 4.50
C ASP A 67 8.59 15.51 4.45
N PHE A 68 8.49 14.50 3.58
CA PHE A 68 9.43 13.35 3.57
C PHE A 68 10.10 13.11 2.20
N GLY A 69 9.70 13.81 1.15
CA GLY A 69 10.21 13.57 -0.21
C GLY A 69 9.76 12.23 -0.83
N SER A 70 8.94 11.45 -0.13
CA SER A 70 8.45 10.14 -0.57
C SER A 70 7.09 9.83 0.04
N VAL A 71 6.25 9.08 -0.71
CA VAL A 71 4.92 8.67 -0.23
C VAL A 71 5.05 7.60 0.85
N LYS A 72 4.53 7.87 2.03
CA LYS A 72 4.50 6.95 3.18
C LYS A 72 3.25 6.06 3.08
N ARG A 73 3.43 4.76 2.87
CA ARG A 73 2.32 3.82 2.75
C ARG A 73 2.19 2.96 4.00
N ALA A 74 1.02 3.05 4.63
CA ALA A 74 0.65 2.15 5.69
C ALA A 74 0.28 0.77 5.14
N VAL A 75 0.59 -0.28 5.89
CA VAL A 75 0.19 -1.66 5.60
C VAL A 75 -0.32 -2.36 6.85
N LEU A 76 -1.32 -3.23 6.67
CA LEU A 76 -1.81 -4.10 7.73
C LEU A 76 -1.01 -5.41 7.82
N GLY A 77 -0.52 -5.92 6.70
CA GLY A 77 0.13 -7.22 6.65
C GLY A 77 -0.87 -8.38 6.74
N ILE A 78 -1.90 -8.37 5.90
CA ILE A 78 -2.91 -9.43 5.79
C ILE A 78 -3.08 -9.89 4.35
N THR A 79 -3.38 -11.19 4.18
CA THR A 79 -3.97 -11.73 2.96
C THR A 79 -5.45 -11.91 3.21
N MET A 80 -6.29 -11.42 2.31
CA MET A 80 -7.74 -11.38 2.48
C MET A 80 -8.46 -11.79 1.20
N GLN A 81 -9.72 -12.22 1.36
CA GLN A 81 -10.61 -12.52 0.24
C GLN A 81 -12.04 -12.05 0.53
N PRO A 82 -12.87 -11.86 -0.53
CA PRO A 82 -14.29 -11.58 -0.35
C PRO A 82 -14.97 -12.72 0.41
N ILE A 83 -16.08 -12.41 1.09
CA ILE A 83 -16.93 -13.40 1.74
C ILE A 83 -17.86 -13.98 0.68
N ASP A 84 -17.67 -15.25 0.34
CA ASP A 84 -18.58 -16.05 -0.48
C ASP A 84 -19.64 -16.77 0.37
N ASP A 85 -20.56 -17.49 -0.28
CA ASP A 85 -21.64 -18.22 0.40
C ASP A 85 -21.08 -19.26 1.34
N LYS A 86 -20.01 -19.96 0.96
CA LYS A 86 -19.40 -21.00 1.74
C LYS A 86 -18.82 -20.45 3.05
N ILE A 87 -18.09 -19.35 2.98
CA ILE A 87 -17.53 -18.67 4.17
C ILE A 87 -18.64 -18.14 5.06
N ALA A 88 -19.68 -17.53 4.45
CA ALA A 88 -20.82 -17.00 5.19
C ALA A 88 -21.54 -18.10 5.98
N ASP A 89 -21.77 -19.26 5.37
CA ASP A 89 -22.44 -20.40 6.00
C ASP A 89 -21.55 -21.04 7.10
N GLU A 90 -20.26 -21.26 6.82
CA GLU A 90 -19.31 -21.82 7.79
C GLU A 90 -19.18 -20.97 9.05
N LEU A 91 -19.12 -19.65 8.88
CA LEU A 91 -18.97 -18.70 9.99
C LEU A 91 -20.31 -18.20 10.53
N LYS A 92 -21.44 -18.67 9.99
CA LYS A 92 -22.82 -18.26 10.36
C LYS A 92 -23.00 -16.74 10.35
N LEU A 93 -22.47 -16.09 9.32
CA LEU A 93 -22.55 -14.65 9.18
C LEU A 93 -23.95 -14.24 8.72
N SER A 94 -24.51 -13.19 9.31
CA SER A 94 -25.80 -12.60 8.90
C SER A 94 -25.68 -11.75 7.63
N SER A 95 -24.46 -11.42 7.19
CA SER A 95 -24.17 -10.57 6.02
C SER A 95 -22.86 -10.97 5.39
N ARG A 96 -22.72 -10.73 4.07
CA ARG A 96 -21.46 -10.88 3.33
C ARG A 96 -20.58 -9.63 3.36
N ASN A 97 -20.96 -8.63 4.15
CA ASN A 97 -20.15 -7.43 4.32
C ASN A 97 -18.90 -7.75 5.14
N GLY A 98 -17.76 -7.28 4.65
CA GLY A 98 -16.46 -7.51 5.27
C GLY A 98 -15.51 -8.29 4.35
N VAL A 99 -14.35 -8.61 4.89
CA VAL A 99 -13.35 -9.44 4.22
C VAL A 99 -12.86 -10.54 5.16
N TYR A 100 -12.73 -11.73 4.63
CA TYR A 100 -12.20 -12.89 5.35
C TYR A 100 -10.68 -12.84 5.35
N ILE A 101 -10.05 -12.97 6.54
CA ILE A 101 -8.60 -12.98 6.71
C ILE A 101 -8.07 -14.40 6.48
N VAL A 102 -7.37 -14.59 5.36
CA VAL A 102 -6.78 -15.88 4.96
C VAL A 102 -5.47 -16.13 5.69
N GLU A 103 -4.65 -15.05 5.81
CA GLU A 103 -3.33 -15.11 6.43
C GLU A 103 -2.97 -13.77 7.04
N VAL A 104 -2.14 -13.81 8.09
CA VAL A 104 -1.58 -12.63 8.76
C VAL A 104 -0.06 -12.75 8.71
N SER A 105 0.60 -11.71 8.20
CA SER A 105 2.06 -11.65 8.11
C SER A 105 2.68 -11.55 9.50
N LYS A 106 3.61 -12.46 9.82
CA LYS A 106 4.33 -12.43 11.10
C LYS A 106 4.98 -11.08 11.34
N SER A 107 4.89 -10.59 12.58
CA SER A 107 5.38 -9.28 13.00
C SER A 107 4.78 -8.09 12.24
N GLY A 108 3.77 -8.30 11.40
CA GLY A 108 2.99 -7.24 10.72
C GLY A 108 2.16 -6.41 11.71
N ALA A 109 1.55 -5.32 11.22
CA ALA A 109 0.68 -4.47 12.04
C ALA A 109 -0.53 -5.27 12.58
N ALA A 110 -1.19 -6.05 11.72
CA ALA A 110 -2.33 -6.89 12.09
C ALA A 110 -1.96 -8.00 13.11
N ASP A 111 -0.78 -8.63 12.96
CA ASP A 111 -0.30 -9.66 13.88
C ASP A 111 -0.09 -9.06 15.29
N LYS A 112 0.57 -7.91 15.37
CA LYS A 112 0.78 -7.19 16.64
C LYS A 112 -0.52 -6.72 17.27
N ALA A 113 -1.53 -6.37 16.48
CA ALA A 113 -2.87 -6.02 16.94
C ALA A 113 -3.68 -7.25 17.39
N GLY A 114 -3.20 -8.47 17.14
CA GLY A 114 -3.87 -9.71 17.52
C GLY A 114 -4.95 -10.16 16.53
N VAL A 115 -4.92 -9.69 15.28
CA VAL A 115 -5.72 -10.24 14.17
C VAL A 115 -5.27 -11.67 13.88
N ARG A 116 -6.20 -12.54 13.51
CA ARG A 116 -5.93 -13.96 13.25
C ARG A 116 -6.53 -14.39 11.92
N LYS A 117 -5.95 -15.43 11.33
CA LYS A 117 -6.61 -16.18 10.27
C LYS A 117 -8.01 -16.61 10.74
N GLY A 118 -9.00 -16.45 9.88
CA GLY A 118 -10.40 -16.77 10.18
C GLY A 118 -11.22 -15.60 10.71
N ASP A 119 -10.60 -14.47 11.04
CA ASP A 119 -11.34 -13.24 11.36
C ASP A 119 -12.03 -12.70 10.11
N VAL A 120 -13.14 -11.99 10.32
CA VAL A 120 -13.80 -11.19 9.30
C VAL A 120 -13.65 -9.72 9.68
N LEU A 121 -12.86 -8.96 8.93
CA LEU A 121 -12.70 -7.53 9.13
C LEU A 121 -13.91 -6.79 8.55
N ILE A 122 -14.61 -6.02 9.40
CA ILE A 122 -15.85 -5.30 9.05
C ILE A 122 -15.75 -3.79 9.16
N ALA A 123 -14.76 -3.26 9.90
CA ALA A 123 -14.50 -1.82 9.96
C ALA A 123 -13.05 -1.51 10.33
N ILE A 124 -12.59 -0.32 9.90
CA ILE A 124 -11.35 0.34 10.34
C ILE A 124 -11.77 1.73 10.81
N ASP A 125 -11.68 2.01 12.11
CA ASP A 125 -12.32 3.14 12.76
C ASP A 125 -13.82 3.23 12.39
N SER A 126 -14.27 4.37 11.88
CA SER A 126 -15.64 4.59 11.40
C SER A 126 -15.89 4.13 9.96
N ILE A 127 -14.86 3.64 9.26
CA ILE A 127 -14.95 3.24 7.85
C ILE A 127 -15.42 1.79 7.75
N LYS A 128 -16.62 1.58 7.22
CA LYS A 128 -17.16 0.24 6.99
C LYS A 128 -16.39 -0.47 5.88
N ILE A 129 -16.04 -1.71 6.14
CA ILE A 129 -15.37 -2.60 5.19
C ILE A 129 -16.41 -3.56 4.61
N THR A 130 -16.51 -3.60 3.28
CA THR A 130 -17.43 -4.48 2.56
C THR A 130 -16.73 -5.36 1.53
N THR A 131 -15.57 -4.93 1.04
CA THR A 131 -14.79 -5.60 -0.01
C THR A 131 -13.29 -5.46 0.25
N PRO A 132 -12.43 -6.27 -0.39
CA PRO A 132 -10.98 -6.08 -0.35
C PRO A 132 -10.53 -4.67 -0.79
N SER A 133 -11.19 -4.10 -1.81
CA SER A 133 -10.89 -2.73 -2.27
C SER A 133 -11.18 -1.68 -1.21
N SER A 134 -12.27 -1.85 -0.41
CA SER A 134 -12.57 -0.92 0.68
C SER A 134 -11.53 -0.98 1.82
N VAL A 135 -10.87 -2.13 2.04
CA VAL A 135 -9.72 -2.21 2.96
C VAL A 135 -8.55 -1.40 2.42
N GLN A 136 -8.20 -1.58 1.14
CA GLN A 136 -7.10 -0.84 0.52
C GLN A 136 -7.35 0.68 0.56
N GLU A 137 -8.57 1.10 0.24
CA GLU A 137 -8.97 2.51 0.34
C GLU A 137 -8.87 3.03 1.78
N ALA A 138 -9.41 2.30 2.77
CA ALA A 138 -9.34 2.72 4.16
C ALA A 138 -7.90 2.85 4.65
N VAL A 139 -7.06 1.83 4.39
CA VAL A 139 -5.64 1.80 4.79
C VAL A 139 -4.84 2.90 4.09
N SER A 140 -5.19 3.26 2.85
CA SER A 140 -4.48 4.32 2.11
C SER A 140 -4.57 5.72 2.75
N ARG A 141 -5.51 5.90 3.68
CA ARG A 141 -5.69 7.17 4.42
C ARG A 141 -4.72 7.32 5.59
N PHE A 142 -4.06 6.23 5.98
CA PHE A 142 -3.13 6.20 7.12
C PHE A 142 -1.67 6.29 6.65
N SER A 143 -0.83 6.77 7.53
CA SER A 143 0.62 6.75 7.44
C SER A 143 1.20 5.64 8.36
N PRO A 144 2.45 5.21 8.16
CA PRO A 144 3.15 4.41 9.15
C PRO A 144 3.11 5.09 10.52
N GLU A 145 3.00 4.29 11.57
CA GLU A 145 2.86 4.68 12.99
C GLU A 145 1.49 5.30 13.36
N ASP A 146 0.59 5.56 12.40
CA ASP A 146 -0.78 5.93 12.73
C ASP A 146 -1.50 4.79 13.46
N LYS A 147 -2.44 5.17 14.33
CA LYS A 147 -3.25 4.24 15.12
C LYS A 147 -4.68 4.22 14.59
N ALA A 148 -5.29 3.05 14.63
CA ALA A 148 -6.71 2.87 14.31
C ALA A 148 -7.29 1.71 15.12
N VAL A 149 -8.61 1.57 15.08
CA VAL A 149 -9.34 0.45 15.68
C VAL A 149 -9.87 -0.43 14.56
N LEU A 150 -9.45 -1.69 14.53
CA LEU A 150 -10.01 -2.71 13.65
C LEU A 150 -11.21 -3.35 14.34
N THR A 151 -12.36 -3.39 13.69
CA THR A 151 -13.49 -4.20 14.14
C THR A 151 -13.54 -5.49 13.34
N VAL A 152 -13.40 -6.62 14.02
CA VAL A 152 -13.44 -7.95 13.41
C VAL A 152 -14.54 -8.79 14.03
N ILE A 153 -15.10 -9.75 13.26
CA ILE A 153 -15.93 -10.83 13.78
C ILE A 153 -15.03 -12.05 13.98
N ARG A 154 -15.01 -12.58 15.19
CA ARG A 154 -14.31 -13.81 15.58
C ARG A 154 -15.23 -14.66 16.44
N ASP A 155 -15.43 -15.92 16.05
CA ASP A 155 -16.32 -16.87 16.76
C ASP A 155 -17.75 -16.29 16.92
N GLY A 156 -18.26 -15.63 15.88
CA GLY A 156 -19.59 -15.01 15.85
C GLY A 156 -19.75 -13.74 16.70
N LYS A 157 -18.65 -13.20 17.26
CA LYS A 157 -18.67 -12.00 18.11
C LYS A 157 -17.79 -10.89 17.52
N GLU A 158 -18.28 -9.67 17.60
CA GLU A 158 -17.47 -8.49 17.27
C GLU A 158 -16.38 -8.27 18.33
N LYS A 159 -15.18 -7.95 17.86
CA LYS A 159 -14.03 -7.57 18.69
C LYS A 159 -13.38 -6.33 18.09
N GLN A 160 -12.98 -5.42 18.95
CA GLN A 160 -12.17 -4.27 18.60
C GLN A 160 -10.70 -4.56 18.95
N LEU A 161 -9.81 -4.25 18.01
CA LEU A 161 -8.37 -4.47 18.11
C LEU A 161 -7.65 -3.19 17.74
N ASP A 162 -6.85 -2.65 18.67
CA ASP A 162 -6.02 -1.48 18.41
C ASP A 162 -4.86 -1.88 17.50
N VAL A 163 -4.70 -1.18 16.39
CA VAL A 163 -3.61 -1.39 15.44
C VAL A 163 -2.73 -0.15 15.34
N VAL A 164 -1.42 -0.38 15.23
CA VAL A 164 -0.44 0.63 14.80
C VAL A 164 0.04 0.21 13.43
N PHE A 165 -0.23 1.03 12.41
CA PHE A 165 0.17 0.71 11.04
C PHE A 165 1.69 0.67 10.89
N LYS A 166 2.16 -0.22 10.05
CA LYS A 166 3.57 -0.26 9.65
C LYS A 166 3.75 0.31 8.25
N GLY A 167 4.95 0.79 7.94
CA GLY A 167 5.35 1.12 6.57
C GLY A 167 5.58 -0.13 5.73
N THR A 168 5.52 0.02 4.41
CA THR A 168 6.01 -1.01 3.51
C THR A 168 7.51 -1.13 3.66
N SER A 169 8.04 -2.35 3.74
CA SER A 169 9.49 -2.62 3.73
C SER A 169 10.18 -2.17 2.43
N GLN A 170 9.43 -1.59 1.49
CA GLN A 170 9.93 -1.09 0.21
C GLN A 170 10.24 0.42 0.19
N GLU A 171 10.10 1.11 1.33
CA GLU A 171 10.56 2.50 1.39
C GLU A 171 12.09 2.51 1.40
N ASN A 172 12.68 3.24 0.45
CA ASN A 172 14.13 3.45 0.41
C ASN A 172 14.62 3.93 1.77
N GLY A 173 15.59 3.21 2.35
CA GLY A 173 16.19 3.55 3.63
C GLY A 173 15.53 2.97 4.88
N THR A 174 14.40 2.23 4.79
CA THR A 174 13.86 1.50 5.95
C THR A 174 14.70 0.27 6.25
N VAL A 175 15.14 0.14 7.50
CA VAL A 175 15.87 -1.03 8.00
C VAL A 175 14.84 -2.01 8.59
N ASN A 176 14.81 -3.24 8.10
CA ASN A 176 13.98 -4.28 8.71
C ASN A 176 14.67 -4.92 9.93
N ASP A 177 13.94 -5.81 10.63
CA ASP A 177 14.45 -6.50 11.83
C ASP A 177 15.72 -7.35 11.57
N ASP A 178 16.02 -7.69 10.30
CA ASP A 178 17.22 -8.43 9.85
C ASP A 178 18.38 -7.50 9.43
N GLY A 179 18.26 -6.18 9.64
CA GLY A 179 19.26 -5.20 9.23
C GLY A 179 19.34 -4.95 7.74
N LEU A 180 18.33 -5.41 6.96
CA LEU A 180 18.23 -5.16 5.54
C LEU A 180 17.57 -3.80 5.29
N VAL A 181 18.15 -3.03 4.37
CA VAL A 181 17.61 -1.72 3.96
C VAL A 181 16.92 -1.89 2.62
N ALA A 182 15.68 -1.44 2.52
CA ALA A 182 14.98 -1.36 1.23
C ALA A 182 15.60 -0.22 0.38
N PHE A 183 15.92 -0.52 -0.89
CA PHE A 183 16.54 0.44 -1.79
C PHE A 183 16.12 0.18 -3.23
N TYR A 184 15.31 1.08 -3.81
CA TYR A 184 14.81 1.02 -5.20
C TYR A 184 14.26 -0.36 -5.61
N GLY A 185 13.37 -0.93 -4.78
CA GLY A 185 12.73 -2.23 -5.04
C GLY A 185 13.58 -3.45 -4.66
N SER A 186 14.78 -3.25 -4.15
CA SER A 186 15.72 -4.30 -3.75
C SER A 186 16.01 -4.21 -2.25
N SER A 187 16.60 -5.27 -1.68
CA SER A 187 17.10 -5.28 -0.31
C SER A 187 18.62 -5.25 -0.31
N ILE A 188 19.18 -4.30 0.43
CA ILE A 188 20.63 -4.14 0.59
C ILE A 188 21.01 -4.23 2.07
N LYS A 189 22.24 -4.60 2.37
CA LYS A 189 22.83 -4.57 3.72
C LYS A 189 24.25 -4.05 3.69
N ALA A 190 24.77 -3.59 4.83
CA ALA A 190 26.18 -3.27 4.94
C ALA A 190 27.03 -4.49 4.56
N ALA A 191 28.06 -4.28 3.76
CA ALA A 191 29.03 -5.33 3.46
C ALA A 191 29.83 -5.67 4.71
N ASP A 192 30.00 -6.96 5.01
CA ASP A 192 30.87 -7.41 6.09
C ASP A 192 32.35 -7.24 5.76
N GLU A 193 33.21 -7.30 6.78
CA GLU A 193 34.65 -7.09 6.65
C GLU A 193 35.30 -8.11 5.70
N GLU A 194 34.82 -9.37 5.70
CA GLU A 194 35.33 -10.41 4.83
C GLU A 194 35.05 -10.08 3.36
N THR A 195 33.82 -9.66 3.06
CA THR A 195 33.40 -9.22 1.73
C THR A 195 34.20 -7.98 1.27
N LEU A 196 34.35 -6.98 2.14
CA LEU A 196 35.12 -5.77 1.83
C LEU A 196 36.58 -6.09 1.53
N ASN A 197 37.23 -6.92 2.36
CA ASN A 197 38.60 -7.32 2.18
C ASN A 197 38.83 -8.12 0.90
N LYS A 198 37.89 -9.02 0.56
CA LYS A 198 37.95 -9.83 -0.67
C LYS A 198 38.01 -8.99 -1.94
N PHE A 199 37.31 -7.85 -1.95
CA PHE A 199 37.25 -6.93 -3.09
C PHE A 199 38.14 -5.69 -2.94
N GLY A 200 38.92 -5.58 -1.87
CA GLY A 200 39.83 -4.44 -1.63
C GLY A 200 39.07 -3.12 -1.36
N LEU A 201 37.86 -3.20 -0.80
CA LEU A 201 36.96 -2.07 -0.56
C LEU A 201 37.05 -1.62 0.89
N LYS A 202 36.84 -0.31 1.14
CA LYS A 202 36.81 0.25 2.50
C LYS A 202 35.40 0.35 3.05
N HIS A 203 34.39 0.41 2.19
CA HIS A 203 32.96 0.50 2.53
C HIS A 203 32.12 0.05 1.34
N GLY A 204 30.86 -0.25 1.60
CA GLY A 204 29.89 -0.61 0.58
C GLY A 204 28.65 -1.29 1.18
N VAL A 205 27.62 -1.42 0.37
CA VAL A 205 26.43 -2.19 0.67
C VAL A 205 26.23 -3.28 -0.37
N VAL A 206 25.86 -4.48 0.07
CA VAL A 206 25.63 -5.65 -0.80
C VAL A 206 24.15 -5.73 -1.15
N ILE A 207 23.83 -5.98 -2.42
CA ILE A 207 22.47 -6.33 -2.86
C ILE A 207 22.19 -7.77 -2.42
N VAL A 208 21.31 -7.92 -1.42
CA VAL A 208 20.93 -9.22 -0.86
C VAL A 208 19.78 -9.84 -1.64
N ASP A 209 18.85 -9.01 -2.08
CA ASP A 209 17.75 -9.40 -2.94
C ASP A 209 17.45 -8.30 -3.96
N LEU A 210 17.20 -8.69 -5.21
CA LEU A 210 16.99 -7.78 -6.33
C LEU A 210 15.54 -7.89 -6.80
N GLY A 211 14.75 -6.89 -6.47
CA GLY A 211 13.39 -6.74 -6.97
C GLY A 211 13.32 -5.86 -8.22
N PRO A 212 12.13 -5.79 -8.85
CA PRO A 212 11.88 -4.88 -9.97
C PRO A 212 12.09 -3.43 -9.55
N GLY A 213 12.89 -2.68 -10.31
CA GLY A 213 13.19 -1.28 -10.04
C GLY A 213 14.51 -0.80 -10.66
N LYS A 214 14.93 0.42 -10.30
CA LYS A 214 16.07 1.10 -10.91
C LYS A 214 17.38 0.32 -10.87
N LEU A 215 17.63 -0.47 -9.83
CA LEU A 215 18.85 -1.27 -9.77
C LEU A 215 18.85 -2.40 -10.80
N MET A 216 17.71 -3.07 -10.98
CA MET A 216 17.56 -4.11 -12.02
C MET A 216 17.65 -3.50 -13.43
N GLU A 217 17.01 -2.36 -13.65
CA GLU A 217 17.09 -1.63 -14.93
C GLU A 217 18.51 -1.17 -15.25
N ALA A 218 19.29 -0.82 -14.23
CA ALA A 218 20.72 -0.48 -14.37
C ALA A 218 21.64 -1.71 -14.56
N GLY A 219 21.08 -2.93 -14.64
CA GLY A 219 21.85 -4.15 -14.84
C GLY A 219 22.54 -4.68 -13.58
N ALA A 220 22.15 -4.22 -12.38
CA ALA A 220 22.69 -4.79 -11.15
C ALA A 220 22.18 -6.23 -10.97
N THR A 221 22.94 -7.02 -10.22
CA THR A 221 22.58 -8.39 -9.83
C THR A 221 22.76 -8.61 -8.33
N LYS A 222 22.12 -9.64 -7.79
CA LYS A 222 22.31 -10.07 -6.41
C LYS A 222 23.80 -10.34 -6.15
N GLY A 223 24.30 -9.84 -5.02
CA GLY A 223 25.71 -9.92 -4.63
C GLY A 223 26.59 -8.76 -5.12
N PHE A 224 26.08 -7.85 -5.96
CA PHE A 224 26.81 -6.63 -6.31
C PHE A 224 27.02 -5.75 -5.06
N ILE A 225 28.17 -5.07 -5.05
CA ILE A 225 28.52 -4.12 -3.99
C ILE A 225 28.39 -2.72 -4.54
N ILE A 226 27.54 -1.91 -3.93
CA ILE A 226 27.37 -0.49 -4.23
C ILE A 226 28.26 0.31 -3.28
N GLN A 227 29.17 1.12 -3.81
CA GLN A 227 30.04 2.00 -3.04
C GLN A 227 29.54 3.45 -3.01
N TYR A 228 29.03 3.92 -4.15
CA TYR A 228 28.57 5.30 -4.33
C TYR A 228 27.29 5.33 -5.14
N VAL A 229 26.43 6.29 -4.83
CA VAL A 229 25.24 6.63 -5.61
C VAL A 229 25.34 8.12 -5.91
N ASN A 230 25.31 8.50 -7.20
CA ASN A 230 25.38 9.90 -7.66
C ASN A 230 23.97 10.41 -7.95
#